data_1c7b122d89693d228853a00f897aa45f
#
_entry.id   1c7b122d89693d228853a00f897aa45f
#
_cell.length_a   1.000
_cell.length_b   1.000
_cell.length_c   1.000
_cell.angle_alpha   90.00
_cell.angle_beta   90.00
_cell.angle_gamma   90.00
#
_symmetry.space_group_name_H-M   'P 1'
#
loop_
_entity.id
_entity.type
_entity.pdbx_description
1 polymer ?
#
loop_
_entity_poly.entity_id
_entity_poly.type
_entity_poly.pdbx_seq_one_letter_code
_entity_poly.pdbx_strand_id
1 'polypeptide(L)'
;MYTIARYIVLLIYKIVYNLSYEGVENIPKEGGRIYASNHRSYADPVLISLPVRKRFAYMAKEELFKNPFFSALIRFMGAFPVVRGSGDMKVIDEAIARLNKGRNLVIFPEGTRSKDGRVGRGKTGVALIAAKANVDVIPVAIVFEGKLKFRKKVVVKYGKPISASQ
;
A
#
# COMPACT_ATOMS: atom_id res chain seq x y z
N MET A 1 -2.14 -17.85 -11.73
CA MET A 1 -0.76 -17.51 -11.29
C MET A 1 -0.73 -16.45 -10.17
N TYR A 2 -1.25 -15.24 -10.34
CA TYR A 2 -1.21 -14.19 -9.29
C TYR A 2 -1.82 -14.64 -7.94
N THR A 3 -2.97 -15.30 -7.97
CA THR A 3 -3.68 -15.77 -6.75
C THR A 3 -2.85 -16.81 -5.99
N ILE A 4 -2.22 -17.76 -6.70
CA ILE A 4 -1.37 -18.79 -6.08
C ILE A 4 -0.14 -18.14 -5.44
N ALA A 5 0.55 -17.26 -6.19
CA ALA A 5 1.71 -16.53 -5.66
C ALA A 5 1.36 -15.74 -4.40
N ARG A 6 0.19 -15.09 -4.36
CA ARG A 6 -0.30 -14.37 -3.19
C ARG A 6 -0.50 -15.28 -1.97
N TYR A 7 -1.08 -16.46 -2.14
CA TYR A 7 -1.26 -17.40 -1.03
C TYR A 7 0.07 -17.95 -0.50
N ILE A 8 1.03 -18.21 -1.40
CA ILE A 8 2.38 -18.62 -1.00
C ILE A 8 3.04 -17.50 -0.18
N VAL A 9 2.98 -16.26 -0.65
CA VAL A 9 3.53 -15.11 0.08
C VAL A 9 2.83 -14.92 1.42
N LEU A 10 1.50 -15.05 1.47
CA LEU A 10 0.74 -14.98 2.73
C LEU A 10 1.20 -16.05 3.73
N LEU A 11 1.40 -17.29 3.27
CA LEU A 11 1.88 -18.38 4.11
C LEU A 11 3.29 -18.07 4.65
N ILE A 12 4.20 -17.63 3.77
CA ILE A 12 5.56 -17.24 4.16
C ILE A 12 5.51 -16.13 5.22
N TYR A 13 4.71 -15.09 5.00
CA TYR A 13 4.60 -13.97 5.94
C TYR A 13 3.96 -14.37 7.27
N LYS A 14 3.01 -15.32 7.28
CA LYS A 14 2.47 -15.88 8.52
C LYS A 14 3.48 -16.74 9.30
N ILE A 15 4.40 -17.42 8.61
CA ILE A 15 5.50 -18.16 9.23
C ILE A 15 6.54 -17.17 9.77
N VAL A 16 6.91 -16.18 8.95
CA VAL A 16 7.95 -15.19 9.33
C VAL A 16 7.48 -14.28 10.46
N TYR A 17 6.21 -13.90 10.46
CA TYR A 17 5.61 -13.00 11.45
C TYR A 17 4.40 -13.65 12.10
N ASN A 18 4.14 -13.30 13.36
CA ASN A 18 2.86 -13.59 14.01
C ASN A 18 1.83 -12.55 13.50
N LEU A 19 1.29 -12.81 12.31
CA LEU A 19 0.51 -11.85 11.53
C LEU A 19 -0.98 -12.04 11.76
N SER A 20 -1.68 -10.96 12.13
CA SER A 20 -3.13 -10.91 12.25
C SER A 20 -3.71 -9.71 11.48
N TYR A 21 -4.96 -9.84 11.10
CA TYR A 21 -5.72 -8.82 10.38
C TYR A 21 -7.01 -8.50 11.12
N GLU A 22 -7.35 -7.22 11.21
CA GLU A 22 -8.58 -6.70 11.81
C GLU A 22 -9.29 -5.79 10.80
N GLY A 23 -10.63 -5.78 10.80
CA GLY A 23 -11.43 -4.92 9.92
C GLY A 23 -11.39 -5.34 8.44
N VAL A 24 -11.09 -6.60 8.14
CA VAL A 24 -11.05 -7.12 6.75
C VAL A 24 -12.43 -7.03 6.09
N GLU A 25 -13.49 -7.08 6.87
CA GLU A 25 -14.88 -6.87 6.45
C GLU A 25 -15.14 -5.47 5.89
N ASN A 26 -14.33 -4.48 6.24
CA ASN A 26 -14.41 -3.12 5.72
C ASN A 26 -13.84 -2.98 4.29
N ILE A 27 -13.18 -4.02 3.77
CA ILE A 27 -12.57 -4.00 2.44
C ILE A 27 -13.64 -4.21 1.38
N PRO A 28 -13.91 -3.23 0.49
CA PRO A 28 -14.89 -3.39 -0.57
C PRO A 28 -14.49 -4.51 -1.54
N LYS A 29 -15.47 -5.31 -1.96
CA LYS A 29 -15.24 -6.43 -2.88
C LYS A 29 -14.94 -5.96 -4.31
N GLU A 30 -15.45 -4.80 -4.70
CA GLU A 30 -15.37 -4.26 -6.06
C GLU A 30 -14.78 -2.85 -6.11
N GLY A 31 -14.37 -2.43 -7.32
CA GLY A 31 -13.76 -1.13 -7.55
C GLY A 31 -12.30 -1.02 -7.10
N GLY A 32 -11.60 -0.06 -7.65
CA GLY A 32 -10.30 0.38 -7.17
C GLY A 32 -10.48 1.28 -5.94
N ARG A 33 -9.58 1.17 -4.96
CA ARG A 33 -9.60 1.98 -3.73
C ARG A 33 -8.19 2.40 -3.37
N ILE A 34 -8.09 3.49 -2.63
CA ILE A 34 -6.82 3.92 -2.03
C ILE A 34 -6.71 3.32 -0.63
N TYR A 35 -5.61 2.65 -0.36
CA TYR A 35 -5.25 2.16 0.98
C TYR A 35 -4.19 3.10 1.53
N ALA A 36 -4.59 3.98 2.44
CA ALA A 36 -3.71 4.96 3.07
C ALA A 36 -3.21 4.44 4.41
N SER A 37 -1.90 4.25 4.55
CA SER A 37 -1.30 3.61 5.73
C SER A 37 -0.11 4.40 6.27
N ASN A 38 0.18 4.23 7.56
CA ASN A 38 1.48 4.55 8.13
C ASN A 38 2.58 3.68 7.51
N HIS A 39 3.81 4.18 7.47
CA HIS A 39 4.91 3.49 6.81
C HIS A 39 6.07 3.22 7.79
N ARG A 40 6.37 1.95 8.05
CA ARG A 40 7.38 1.53 9.02
C ARG A 40 8.43 0.56 8.46
N SER A 41 8.09 -0.19 7.41
CA SER A 41 8.92 -1.27 6.88
C SER A 41 8.82 -1.38 5.36
N TYR A 42 9.81 -2.00 4.73
CA TYR A 42 9.70 -2.42 3.32
C TYR A 42 8.65 -3.51 3.09
N ALA A 43 8.24 -4.23 4.15
CA ALA A 43 7.20 -5.25 4.07
C ALA A 43 5.77 -4.67 4.01
N ASP A 44 5.58 -3.40 4.38
CA ASP A 44 4.26 -2.78 4.53
C ASP A 44 3.36 -2.91 3.29
N PRO A 45 3.85 -2.64 2.05
CA PRO A 45 3.01 -2.79 0.87
C PRO A 45 2.47 -4.21 0.70
N VAL A 46 3.29 -5.20 1.01
CA VAL A 46 2.92 -6.62 0.95
C VAL A 46 1.91 -6.95 2.05
N LEU A 47 2.19 -6.56 3.30
CA LEU A 47 1.30 -6.78 4.45
C LEU A 47 -0.11 -6.25 4.19
N ILE A 48 -0.24 -5.06 3.60
CA ILE A 48 -1.52 -4.43 3.27
C ILE A 48 -2.26 -5.22 2.17
N SER A 49 -1.55 -5.74 1.18
CA SER A 49 -2.19 -6.32 -0.01
C SER A 49 -2.60 -7.78 0.16
N LEU A 50 -2.01 -8.50 1.12
CA LEU A 50 -2.19 -9.95 1.25
C LEU A 50 -3.64 -10.42 1.43
N PRO A 51 -4.52 -9.79 2.25
CA PRO A 51 -5.91 -10.23 2.40
C PRO A 51 -6.80 -9.80 1.24
N VAL A 52 -6.36 -8.85 0.41
CA VAL A 52 -7.17 -8.25 -0.64
C VAL A 52 -7.01 -9.03 -1.95
N ARG A 53 -8.10 -9.45 -2.57
CA ARG A 53 -8.06 -10.26 -3.80
C ARG A 53 -7.65 -9.49 -5.05
N LYS A 54 -7.97 -8.19 -5.12
CA LYS A 54 -7.68 -7.36 -6.28
C LYS A 54 -6.21 -6.96 -6.36
N ARG A 55 -5.74 -6.71 -7.57
CA ARG A 55 -4.37 -6.27 -7.82
C ARG A 55 -4.15 -4.86 -7.29
N PHE A 56 -2.95 -4.63 -6.78
CA PHE A 56 -2.49 -3.34 -6.30
C PHE A 56 -1.56 -2.65 -7.29
N ALA A 57 -1.51 -1.33 -7.17
CA ALA A 57 -0.45 -0.48 -7.66
C ALA A 57 0.30 0.11 -6.46
N TYR A 58 1.61 0.27 -6.60
CA TYR A 58 2.48 0.77 -5.54
C TYR A 58 3.36 1.89 -6.07
N MET A 59 3.38 3.02 -5.38
CA MET A 59 4.35 4.09 -5.62
C MET A 59 5.69 3.69 -5.05
N ALA A 60 6.68 3.45 -5.88
CA ALA A 60 8.00 3.04 -5.45
C ALA A 60 9.06 4.05 -5.92
N LYS A 61 10.09 4.28 -5.09
CA LYS A 61 11.16 5.20 -5.37
C LYS A 61 11.86 4.84 -6.68
N GLU A 62 12.12 5.83 -7.55
CA GLU A 62 12.68 5.61 -8.89
C GLU A 62 13.99 4.81 -8.86
N GLU A 63 14.83 5.02 -7.84
CA GLU A 63 16.10 4.31 -7.70
C GLU A 63 15.95 2.79 -7.56
N LEU A 64 14.79 2.29 -7.12
CA LEU A 64 14.51 0.87 -7.05
C LEU A 64 14.38 0.21 -8.45
N PHE A 65 14.18 1.02 -9.46
CA PHE A 65 14.06 0.55 -10.85
C PHE A 65 15.38 0.53 -11.62
N LYS A 66 16.50 0.94 -11.02
CA LYS A 66 17.83 0.95 -11.66
C LYS A 66 18.36 -0.47 -11.94
N ASN A 67 18.08 -1.42 -11.05
CA ASN A 67 18.43 -2.82 -11.27
C ASN A 67 17.37 -3.48 -12.16
N PRO A 68 17.71 -4.01 -13.35
CA PRO A 68 16.73 -4.52 -14.32
C PRO A 68 15.93 -5.72 -13.80
N PHE A 69 16.57 -6.66 -13.10
CA PHE A 69 15.90 -7.83 -12.55
C PHE A 69 14.91 -7.45 -11.43
N PHE A 70 15.36 -6.61 -10.51
CA PHE A 70 14.52 -6.13 -9.44
C PHE A 70 13.38 -5.24 -9.98
N SER A 71 13.67 -4.40 -10.97
CA SER A 71 12.67 -3.58 -11.66
C SER A 71 11.57 -4.45 -12.30
N ALA A 72 11.96 -5.51 -13.01
CA ALA A 72 10.99 -6.43 -13.61
C ALA A 72 10.09 -7.07 -12.55
N LEU A 73 10.66 -7.52 -11.44
CA LEU A 73 9.93 -8.13 -10.33
C LEU A 73 8.91 -7.15 -9.72
N ILE A 74 9.34 -5.94 -9.32
CA ILE A 74 8.45 -4.98 -8.66
C ILE A 74 7.39 -4.42 -9.63
N ARG A 75 7.71 -4.27 -10.93
CA ARG A 75 6.72 -3.92 -11.98
C ARG A 75 5.67 -5.01 -12.13
N PHE A 76 6.08 -6.28 -12.14
CA PHE A 76 5.15 -7.42 -12.16
C PHE A 76 4.21 -7.39 -10.94
N MET A 77 4.70 -6.99 -9.78
CA MET A 77 3.89 -6.78 -8.57
C MET A 77 2.98 -5.55 -8.65
N GLY A 78 3.16 -4.68 -9.64
CA GLY A 78 2.33 -3.48 -9.85
C GLY A 78 2.98 -2.18 -9.40
N ALA A 79 4.26 -2.18 -9.05
CA ALA A 79 4.97 -0.96 -8.69
C ALA A 79 5.24 -0.07 -9.92
N PHE A 80 5.22 1.25 -9.70
CA PHE A 80 5.60 2.26 -10.68
C PHE A 80 6.51 3.31 -10.03
N PRO A 81 7.45 3.87 -10.82
CA PRO A 81 8.44 4.80 -10.29
C PRO A 81 7.82 6.15 -9.93
N VAL A 82 8.28 6.71 -8.83
CA VAL A 82 7.96 8.08 -8.42
C VAL A 82 9.21 8.81 -7.94
N VAL A 83 9.35 10.06 -8.33
CA VAL A 83 10.34 10.99 -7.77
C VAL A 83 9.70 11.66 -6.55
N ARG A 84 10.23 11.40 -5.38
CA ARG A 84 9.67 11.92 -4.13
C ARG A 84 9.93 13.41 -4.00
N GLY A 85 8.91 14.15 -3.59
CA GLY A 85 9.04 15.58 -3.28
C GLY A 85 8.99 16.53 -4.49
N SER A 86 8.87 16.00 -5.70
CA SER A 86 8.80 16.83 -6.92
C SER A 86 7.46 17.56 -7.08
N GLY A 87 6.41 17.17 -6.36
CA GLY A 87 5.04 17.66 -6.64
C GLY A 87 4.54 17.30 -8.05
N ASP A 88 5.18 16.30 -8.67
CA ASP A 88 4.97 15.95 -10.08
C ASP A 88 3.54 15.44 -10.31
N MET A 89 2.78 16.23 -11.06
CA MET A 89 1.41 15.91 -11.46
C MET A 89 1.33 14.60 -12.26
N LYS A 90 2.37 14.23 -12.99
CA LYS A 90 2.43 12.95 -13.73
C LYS A 90 2.28 11.74 -12.82
N VAL A 91 2.81 11.80 -11.59
CA VAL A 91 2.66 10.75 -10.60
C VAL A 91 1.20 10.61 -10.15
N ILE A 92 0.52 11.74 -9.98
CA ILE A 92 -0.90 11.79 -9.63
C ILE A 92 -1.75 11.23 -10.77
N ASP A 93 -1.48 11.64 -12.01
CA ASP A 93 -2.21 11.17 -13.20
C ASP A 93 -2.01 9.67 -13.42
N GLU A 94 -0.79 9.13 -13.22
CA GLU A 94 -0.52 7.70 -13.30
C GLU A 94 -1.27 6.92 -12.21
N ALA A 95 -1.34 7.46 -10.99
CA ALA A 95 -2.09 6.86 -9.89
C ALA A 95 -3.59 6.79 -10.22
N ILE A 96 -4.15 7.88 -10.73
CA ILE A 96 -5.55 7.97 -11.16
C ILE A 96 -5.83 6.98 -12.30
N ALA A 97 -4.97 6.91 -13.30
CA ALA A 97 -5.12 5.97 -14.42
C ALA A 97 -5.16 4.50 -13.96
N ARG A 98 -4.40 4.16 -12.91
CA ARG A 98 -4.42 2.81 -12.32
C ARG A 98 -5.70 2.54 -11.55
N LEU A 99 -6.18 3.50 -10.78
CA LEU A 99 -7.46 3.42 -10.06
C LEU A 99 -8.62 3.25 -11.02
N ASN A 100 -8.65 4.01 -12.13
CA ASN A 100 -9.67 3.93 -13.17
C ASN A 100 -9.66 2.57 -13.91
N LYS A 101 -8.52 1.88 -13.93
CA LYS A 101 -8.42 0.47 -14.40
C LYS A 101 -8.87 -0.55 -13.33
N GLY A 102 -9.48 -0.11 -12.24
CA GLY A 102 -9.98 -0.96 -11.17
C GLY A 102 -8.88 -1.55 -10.27
N ARG A 103 -7.64 -1.05 -10.32
CA ARG A 103 -6.57 -1.46 -9.40
C ARG A 103 -6.69 -0.71 -8.07
N ASN A 104 -6.34 -1.39 -6.99
CA ASN A 104 -6.14 -0.72 -5.71
C ASN A 104 -4.80 0.04 -5.72
N LEU A 105 -4.69 1.08 -4.89
CA LEU A 105 -3.47 1.87 -4.75
C LEU A 105 -3.06 1.92 -3.29
N VAL A 106 -1.83 1.54 -2.98
CA VAL A 106 -1.25 1.78 -1.64
C VAL A 106 -0.53 3.11 -1.65
N ILE A 107 -0.89 3.97 -0.72
CA ILE A 107 -0.21 5.25 -0.48
C ILE A 107 0.20 5.32 0.99
N PHE A 108 1.41 5.79 1.22
CA PHE A 108 1.91 6.16 2.53
C PHE A 108 1.93 7.70 2.60
N PRO A 109 0.95 8.34 3.26
CA PRO A 109 0.82 9.81 3.24
C PRO A 109 2.04 10.54 3.79
N GLU A 110 2.78 9.89 4.69
CA GLU A 110 4.03 10.42 5.26
C GLU A 110 5.13 10.62 4.21
N GLY A 111 5.09 9.87 3.10
CA GLY A 111 6.09 9.91 2.02
C GLY A 111 7.43 9.27 2.37
N THR A 112 7.66 8.89 3.63
CA THR A 112 8.88 8.21 4.11
C THR A 112 8.53 7.25 5.22
N ARG A 113 9.45 6.32 5.53
CA ARG A 113 9.26 5.39 6.66
C ARG A 113 9.59 6.08 7.97
N SER A 114 8.73 5.88 8.96
CA SER A 114 8.97 6.28 10.35
C SER A 114 10.15 5.49 10.92
N LYS A 115 11.07 6.18 11.58
CA LYS A 115 12.24 5.60 12.25
C LYS A 115 11.96 5.22 13.70
N ASP A 116 11.09 5.95 14.36
CA ASP A 116 10.75 5.84 15.79
C ASP A 116 9.39 5.16 16.04
N GLY A 117 8.66 4.82 14.96
CA GLY A 117 7.35 4.18 15.04
C GLY A 117 6.18 5.14 15.20
N ARG A 118 6.43 6.44 15.32
CA ARG A 118 5.38 7.46 15.36
C ARG A 118 4.83 7.70 13.96
N VAL A 119 3.54 7.99 13.89
CA VAL A 119 2.89 8.40 12.64
C VAL A 119 3.26 9.85 12.35
N GLY A 120 3.86 10.08 11.19
CA GLY A 120 4.26 11.42 10.75
C GLY A 120 3.09 12.21 10.15
N ARG A 121 3.36 13.48 9.84
CA ARG A 121 2.37 14.34 9.17
C ARG A 121 2.07 13.81 7.77
N GLY A 122 0.79 13.59 7.48
CA GLY A 122 0.33 13.21 6.15
C GLY A 122 0.36 14.35 5.15
N LYS A 123 0.72 14.05 3.90
CA LYS A 123 0.64 14.96 2.76
C LYS A 123 -0.74 14.89 2.11
N THR A 124 -1.17 15.97 1.47
CA THR A 124 -2.48 16.14 0.85
C THR A 124 -2.69 15.33 -0.44
N GLY A 125 -1.64 14.71 -0.97
CA GLY A 125 -1.70 13.94 -2.23
C GLY A 125 -2.74 12.82 -2.24
N VAL A 126 -2.99 12.18 -1.10
CA VAL A 126 -4.03 11.15 -0.97
C VAL A 126 -5.42 11.73 -1.25
N ALA A 127 -5.76 12.85 -0.62
CA ALA A 127 -7.04 13.52 -0.82
C ALA A 127 -7.22 13.98 -2.26
N LEU A 128 -6.18 14.55 -2.86
CA LEU A 128 -6.21 15.00 -4.25
C LEU A 128 -6.46 13.84 -5.23
N ILE A 129 -5.78 12.70 -5.05
CA ILE A 129 -5.98 11.52 -5.89
C ILE A 129 -7.37 10.93 -5.67
N ALA A 130 -7.84 10.83 -4.42
CA ALA A 130 -9.16 10.32 -4.10
C ALA A 130 -10.27 11.15 -4.76
N ALA A 131 -10.20 12.47 -4.61
CA ALA A 131 -11.17 13.40 -5.20
C ALA A 131 -11.17 13.33 -6.74
N LYS A 132 -9.99 13.37 -7.38
CA LYS A 132 -9.89 13.34 -8.85
C LYS A 132 -10.29 11.99 -9.45
N ALA A 133 -10.01 10.87 -8.78
CA ALA A 133 -10.38 9.54 -9.22
C ALA A 133 -11.80 9.15 -8.79
N ASN A 134 -12.44 9.93 -7.94
CA ASN A 134 -13.73 9.64 -7.30
C ASN A 134 -13.78 8.24 -6.67
N VAL A 135 -12.80 7.95 -5.80
CA VAL A 135 -12.66 6.66 -5.13
C VAL A 135 -12.50 6.84 -3.62
N ASP A 136 -13.04 5.91 -2.86
CA ASP A 136 -12.92 5.92 -1.40
C ASP A 136 -11.49 5.63 -0.94
N VAL A 137 -11.17 6.13 0.24
CA VAL A 137 -9.92 5.87 0.95
C VAL A 137 -10.19 4.88 2.09
N ILE A 138 -9.45 3.78 2.12
CA ILE A 138 -9.44 2.83 3.24
C ILE A 138 -8.26 3.20 4.15
N PRO A 139 -8.50 3.72 5.34
CA PRO A 139 -7.42 3.95 6.30
C PRO A 139 -6.89 2.60 6.81
N VAL A 140 -5.57 2.45 6.81
CA VAL A 140 -4.91 1.23 7.27
C VAL A 140 -3.88 1.58 8.33
N ALA A 141 -3.80 0.78 9.38
CA ALA A 141 -2.75 0.89 10.37
C ALA A 141 -1.95 -0.40 10.47
N ILE A 142 -0.62 -0.28 10.37
CA ILE A 142 0.31 -1.38 10.62
C ILE A 142 0.94 -1.17 11.98
N VAL A 143 0.71 -2.12 12.89
CA VAL A 143 1.10 -2.03 14.29
C VAL A 143 2.06 -3.17 14.64
N PHE A 144 3.25 -2.82 15.09
CA PHE A 144 4.21 -3.72 15.73
C PHE A 144 5.18 -2.92 16.60
N GLU A 145 5.75 -3.53 17.63
CA GLU A 145 6.70 -2.88 18.53
C GLU A 145 8.13 -2.91 17.99
N GLY A 146 8.86 -1.82 18.11
CA GLY A 146 10.26 -1.70 17.73
C GLY A 146 10.51 -2.00 16.25
N LYS A 147 11.54 -2.79 15.94
CA LYS A 147 11.88 -3.20 14.57
C LYS A 147 11.17 -4.49 14.18
N LEU A 148 10.79 -4.60 12.91
CA LEU A 148 10.22 -5.84 12.36
C LEU A 148 11.28 -6.94 12.33
N LYS A 149 10.99 -8.06 13.02
CA LYS A 149 11.88 -9.22 13.17
C LYS A 149 11.11 -10.51 12.99
N PHE A 150 11.83 -11.63 12.86
CA PHE A 150 11.23 -12.96 12.82
C PHE A 150 10.31 -13.21 14.03
N ARG A 151 9.13 -13.79 13.78
CA ARG A 151 8.05 -14.10 14.77
C ARG A 151 7.52 -12.87 15.53
N LYS A 152 7.81 -11.66 15.06
CA LYS A 152 7.24 -10.44 15.65
C LYS A 152 5.73 -10.41 15.41
N LYS A 153 4.98 -10.06 16.45
CA LYS A 153 3.53 -9.81 16.32
C LYS A 153 3.31 -8.58 15.44
N VAL A 154 2.55 -8.76 14.37
CA VAL A 154 2.17 -7.69 13.44
C VAL A 154 0.67 -7.71 13.28
N VAL A 155 0.04 -6.58 13.51
CA VAL A 155 -1.41 -6.40 13.32
C VAL A 155 -1.61 -5.39 12.20
N VAL A 156 -2.39 -5.76 11.19
CA VAL A 156 -2.84 -4.86 10.14
C VAL A 156 -4.32 -4.60 10.31
N LYS A 157 -4.69 -3.33 10.51
CA LYS A 157 -6.08 -2.92 10.78
C LYS A 157 -6.62 -2.11 9.60
N TYR A 158 -7.80 -2.48 9.11
CA TYR A 158 -8.52 -1.74 8.06
C TYR A 158 -9.69 -0.99 8.68
N GLY A 159 -9.68 0.33 8.56
CA GLY A 159 -10.78 1.18 8.96
C GLY A 159 -11.94 1.17 7.97
N LYS A 160 -13.04 1.81 8.35
CA LYS A 160 -14.18 2.01 7.43
C LYS A 160 -13.76 2.91 6.25
N PRO A 161 -14.30 2.66 5.04
CA PRO A 161 -14.05 3.53 3.90
C PRO A 161 -14.45 4.97 4.19
N ILE A 162 -13.61 5.91 3.78
CA ILE A 162 -13.88 7.34 3.79
C ILE A 162 -14.22 7.71 2.35
N SER A 163 -15.40 8.30 2.15
CA SER A 163 -15.87 8.69 0.82
C SER A 163 -15.04 9.84 0.24
N ALA A 164 -14.81 9.81 -1.08
CA ALA A 164 -14.16 10.91 -1.80
C ALA A 164 -14.98 12.23 -1.75
N SER A 165 -16.27 12.15 -1.43
CA SER A 165 -17.17 13.30 -1.31
C SER A 165 -17.15 13.96 0.08
N GLN A 166 -16.42 13.43 1.04
CA GLN A 166 -16.20 14.00 2.37
C GLN A 166 -14.90 14.81 2.42
#